data_8d8d80f5fb605b64f9fef3670f8df4dd
#
_entry.id   8d8d80f5fb605b64f9fef3670f8df4dd
#
_cell.length_a   1.000
_cell.length_b   1.000
_cell.length_c   1.000
_cell.angle_alpha   90.00
_cell.angle_beta   90.00
_cell.angle_gamma   90.00
#
_symmetry.space_group_name_H-M   'P 1'
#
loop_
_entity.id
_entity.type
_entity.pdbx_description
1 polymer ?
#
loop_
_entity_poly.entity_id
_entity_poly.type
_entity_poly.pdbx_seq_one_letter_code
_entity_poly.pdbx_strand_id
1 'polypeptide(L)'
;YVIGGQNMQIVHNDDDIRTYMSVILAGQIENPVLVDKYMMGTELEVDVISDGIDVLLPGVMEHIERAGIHSGDSIAVYPPYSINDKMLTKIIDYSTRLALALGTKGLVNIQYLIYNNELYVIEVNPRASRTVPYISKVTGVPMVDLASKVMTGAKLAELGYGKGLYKIPPYYAVKIPVFSFEKLTDVDSALGPGMKSTGEVLGVGKNLQEALFKGLTSAGFKIHASANAAADL
;
A
#
# COMPACT_ATOMS: atom_id res chain seq x y z
N TYR A 1 2.48 -3.16 -20.03
CA TYR A 1 1.92 -2.17 -19.10
C TYR A 1 0.78 -2.80 -18.31
N VAL A 2 0.85 -2.74 -16.99
CA VAL A 2 -0.14 -3.37 -16.08
C VAL A 2 -0.86 -2.28 -15.30
N ILE A 3 -2.20 -2.34 -15.28
CA ILE A 3 -3.04 -1.47 -14.45
C ILE A 3 -3.90 -2.35 -13.53
N GLY A 4 -3.85 -2.11 -12.22
CA GLY A 4 -4.65 -2.83 -11.24
C GLY A 4 -4.37 -4.34 -11.19
N GLY A 5 -3.15 -4.77 -11.53
CA GLY A 5 -2.73 -6.17 -11.52
C GLY A 5 -3.30 -7.04 -12.66
N GLN A 6 -3.96 -6.44 -13.64
CA GLN A 6 -4.46 -7.19 -14.80
C GLN A 6 -3.30 -7.84 -15.56
N ASN A 7 -3.49 -9.09 -16.01
CA ASN A 7 -2.48 -9.87 -16.73
C ASN A 7 -1.22 -10.21 -15.92
N MET A 8 -1.28 -10.12 -14.59
CA MET A 8 -0.24 -10.65 -13.70
C MET A 8 -0.63 -12.05 -13.22
N GLN A 9 0.34 -12.95 -13.21
CA GLN A 9 0.15 -14.31 -12.72
C GLN A 9 1.38 -14.79 -11.97
N ILE A 10 1.15 -15.48 -10.86
CA ILE A 10 2.18 -16.22 -10.15
C ILE A 10 2.27 -17.60 -10.79
N VAL A 11 3.46 -17.98 -11.22
CA VAL A 11 3.77 -19.28 -11.84
C VAL A 11 4.76 -20.04 -10.95
N HIS A 12 4.63 -21.34 -10.89
CA HIS A 12 5.38 -22.19 -9.94
C HIS A 12 6.44 -23.06 -10.61
N ASN A 13 6.36 -23.24 -11.93
CA ASN A 13 7.26 -24.09 -12.70
C ASN A 13 7.34 -23.65 -14.17
N ASP A 14 8.24 -24.26 -14.92
CA ASP A 14 8.46 -23.93 -16.34
C ASP A 14 7.25 -24.22 -17.24
N ASP A 15 6.44 -25.21 -16.91
CA ASP A 15 5.25 -25.56 -17.71
C ASP A 15 4.14 -24.52 -17.51
N ASP A 16 3.99 -23.99 -16.29
CA ASP A 16 3.08 -22.87 -16.02
C ASP A 16 3.51 -21.65 -16.83
N ILE A 17 4.81 -21.34 -16.86
CA ILE A 17 5.36 -20.23 -17.66
C ILE A 17 5.05 -20.43 -19.14
N ARG A 18 5.31 -21.63 -19.70
CA ARG A 18 5.04 -21.95 -21.12
C ARG A 18 3.57 -21.80 -21.46
N THR A 19 2.69 -22.32 -20.60
CA THR A 19 1.25 -22.24 -20.76
C THR A 19 0.79 -20.79 -20.76
N TYR A 20 1.21 -20.02 -19.76
CA TYR A 20 0.82 -18.61 -19.67
C TYR A 20 1.37 -17.78 -20.83
N MET A 21 2.63 -17.99 -21.21
CA MET A 21 3.24 -17.32 -22.35
C MET A 21 2.52 -17.64 -23.67
N SER A 22 2.04 -18.88 -23.86
CA SER A 22 1.30 -19.24 -25.07
C SER A 22 -0.03 -18.46 -25.19
N VAL A 23 -0.73 -18.23 -24.05
CA VAL A 23 -1.95 -17.41 -23.98
C VAL A 23 -1.66 -15.95 -24.30
N ILE A 24 -0.60 -15.43 -23.68
CA ILE A 24 -0.19 -14.05 -23.89
C ILE A 24 0.20 -13.81 -25.36
N LEU A 25 1.07 -14.66 -25.92
CA LEU A 25 1.58 -14.55 -27.29
C LEU A 25 0.48 -14.69 -28.37
N ALA A 26 -0.61 -15.40 -28.08
CA ALA A 26 -1.77 -15.47 -28.96
C ALA A 26 -2.52 -14.12 -29.10
N GLY A 27 -2.31 -13.20 -28.16
CA GLY A 27 -3.01 -11.91 -28.06
C GLY A 27 -2.28 -10.70 -28.65
N GLN A 28 -1.35 -10.84 -29.61
CA GLN A 28 -0.56 -9.73 -30.19
C GLN A 28 -0.01 -8.75 -29.14
N ILE A 29 1.11 -9.13 -28.51
CA ILE A 29 1.75 -8.27 -27.49
C ILE A 29 2.68 -7.28 -28.18
N GLU A 30 2.48 -6.00 -27.92
CA GLU A 30 3.36 -4.92 -28.36
C GLU A 30 4.57 -4.72 -27.42
N ASN A 31 4.48 -5.15 -26.17
CA ASN A 31 5.47 -4.89 -25.13
C ASN A 31 6.08 -6.19 -24.57
N PRO A 32 7.36 -6.17 -24.14
CA PRO A 32 7.98 -7.31 -23.52
C PRO A 32 7.28 -7.70 -22.20
N VAL A 33 7.28 -9.01 -21.91
CA VAL A 33 6.74 -9.57 -20.66
C VAL A 33 7.83 -9.51 -19.58
N LEU A 34 7.50 -8.90 -18.44
CA LEU A 34 8.37 -8.89 -17.28
C LEU A 34 8.16 -10.18 -16.47
N VAL A 35 9.26 -10.86 -16.13
CA VAL A 35 9.25 -12.05 -15.28
C VAL A 35 10.16 -11.80 -14.09
N ASP A 36 9.58 -11.77 -12.88
CA ASP A 36 10.29 -11.52 -11.64
C ASP A 36 10.23 -12.72 -10.70
N LYS A 37 11.22 -12.81 -9.81
CA LYS A 37 11.19 -13.77 -8.73
C LYS A 37 10.07 -13.42 -7.74
N TYR A 38 9.17 -14.38 -7.50
CA TYR A 38 8.18 -14.24 -6.44
C TYR A 38 8.84 -14.36 -5.06
N MET A 39 8.68 -13.34 -4.22
CA MET A 39 9.23 -13.28 -2.88
C MET A 39 8.09 -13.11 -1.87
N MET A 40 7.93 -14.07 -0.96
CA MET A 40 6.95 -14.02 0.13
C MET A 40 7.52 -13.17 1.28
N GLY A 41 7.28 -11.89 1.24
CA GLY A 41 7.73 -10.94 2.26
C GLY A 41 6.60 -10.05 2.76
N THR A 42 6.95 -9.07 3.58
CA THR A 42 6.03 -8.04 4.08
C THR A 42 5.98 -6.88 3.09
N GLU A 43 4.79 -6.59 2.58
CA GLU A 43 4.59 -5.43 1.72
C GLU A 43 4.33 -4.16 2.52
N LEU A 44 4.79 -3.05 1.95
CA LEU A 44 4.66 -1.72 2.52
C LEU A 44 4.29 -0.72 1.43
N GLU A 45 3.56 0.29 1.82
CA GLU A 45 3.18 1.37 0.93
C GLU A 45 3.48 2.72 1.56
N VAL A 46 4.04 3.64 0.76
CA VAL A 46 4.36 5.01 1.18
C VAL A 46 3.83 5.97 0.12
N ASP A 47 3.04 6.94 0.56
CA ASP A 47 2.70 8.09 -0.27
C ASP A 47 3.52 9.28 0.20
N VAL A 48 4.25 9.90 -0.71
CA VAL A 48 5.10 11.07 -0.41
C VAL A 48 4.68 12.29 -1.23
N ILE A 49 5.03 13.46 -0.73
CA ILE A 49 4.93 14.72 -1.46
C ILE A 49 6.35 15.22 -1.70
N SER A 50 6.67 15.55 -2.95
CA SER A 50 7.97 16.11 -3.35
C SER A 50 7.79 17.46 -4.03
N ASP A 51 8.63 18.43 -3.70
CA ASP A 51 8.72 19.72 -4.42
C ASP A 51 9.92 19.78 -5.37
N GLY A 52 10.63 18.66 -5.52
CA GLY A 52 11.87 18.53 -6.29
C GLY A 52 13.13 18.90 -5.53
N ILE A 53 13.04 19.34 -4.27
CA ILE A 53 14.13 19.67 -3.36
C ILE A 53 13.98 18.92 -2.05
N ASP A 54 12.82 19.02 -1.43
CA ASP A 54 12.47 18.33 -0.19
C ASP A 54 11.34 17.29 -0.46
N VAL A 55 11.26 16.30 0.42
CA VAL A 55 10.24 15.25 0.37
C VAL A 55 9.63 15.11 1.76
N LEU A 56 8.30 15.11 1.82
CA LEU A 56 7.52 14.85 3.03
C LEU A 56 6.88 13.47 2.92
N LEU A 57 7.10 12.64 3.94
CA LEU A 57 6.46 11.34 4.12
C LEU A 57 5.44 11.45 5.25
N PRO A 58 4.14 11.52 4.99
CA PRO A 58 3.12 11.54 6.05
C PRO A 58 3.12 10.29 6.91
N GLY A 59 3.40 9.12 6.32
CA GLY A 59 3.52 7.86 7.04
C GLY A 59 3.89 6.68 6.15
N VAL A 60 4.28 5.59 6.81
CA VAL A 60 4.53 4.29 6.18
C VAL A 60 3.43 3.35 6.60
N MET A 61 2.81 2.66 5.65
CA MET A 61 1.75 1.69 5.87
C MET A 61 2.29 0.28 5.65
N GLU A 62 1.93 -0.64 6.52
CA GLU A 62 2.31 -2.06 6.44
C GLU A 62 1.09 -2.90 6.11
N HIS A 63 1.20 -3.81 5.14
CA HIS A 63 0.13 -4.72 4.77
C HIS A 63 0.12 -5.97 5.66
N ILE A 64 -1.08 -6.43 6.02
CA ILE A 64 -1.24 -7.68 6.79
C ILE A 64 -1.19 -8.89 5.87
N GLU A 65 -1.75 -8.78 4.67
CA GLU A 65 -1.79 -9.87 3.71
C GLU A 65 -0.39 -10.18 3.17
N ARG A 66 -0.23 -11.42 2.71
CA ARG A 66 1.00 -11.86 2.05
C ARG A 66 1.29 -11.07 0.78
N ALA A 67 2.55 -11.00 0.40
CA ALA A 67 2.99 -10.42 -0.86
C ALA A 67 2.28 -11.03 -2.08
N GLY A 68 2.03 -10.21 -3.09
CA GLY A 68 1.35 -10.59 -4.32
C GLY A 68 -0.17 -10.40 -4.28
N ILE A 69 -0.72 -9.85 -3.21
CA ILE A 69 -2.10 -9.36 -3.17
C ILE A 69 -2.09 -7.87 -3.49
N HIS A 70 -3.01 -7.44 -4.36
CA HIS A 70 -3.11 -6.03 -4.75
C HIS A 70 -3.27 -5.12 -3.52
N SER A 71 -2.53 -4.01 -3.45
CA SER A 71 -2.52 -3.09 -2.30
C SER A 71 -3.91 -2.55 -1.95
N GLY A 72 -4.79 -2.37 -2.95
CA GLY A 72 -6.19 -2.00 -2.75
C GLY A 72 -7.01 -3.03 -1.97
N ASP A 73 -6.64 -4.31 -2.08
CA ASP A 73 -7.32 -5.45 -1.46
C ASP A 73 -6.70 -5.86 -0.12
N SER A 74 -5.58 -5.24 0.26
CA SER A 74 -4.87 -5.52 1.50
C SER A 74 -5.31 -4.60 2.63
N ILE A 75 -5.31 -5.14 3.85
CA ILE A 75 -5.43 -4.36 5.08
C ILE A 75 -4.13 -3.61 5.28
N ALA A 76 -4.18 -2.27 5.29
CA ALA A 76 -3.01 -1.44 5.55
C ALA A 76 -3.05 -0.88 6.96
N VAL A 77 -1.99 -1.09 7.72
CA VAL A 77 -1.82 -0.66 9.11
C VAL A 77 -0.90 0.56 9.18
N TYR A 78 -1.31 1.57 9.91
CA TYR A 78 -0.51 2.74 10.24
C TYR A 78 -0.57 3.05 11.75
N PRO A 79 0.57 3.34 12.40
CA PRO A 79 1.94 3.15 11.92
C PRO A 79 2.27 1.67 11.69
N PRO A 80 3.37 1.36 10.98
CA PRO A 80 3.78 -0.03 10.76
C PRO A 80 4.05 -0.73 12.11
N TYR A 81 3.69 -2.00 12.22
CA TYR A 81 3.69 -2.73 13.49
C TYR A 81 4.83 -3.75 13.64
N SER A 82 5.45 -4.18 12.55
CA SER A 82 6.51 -5.19 12.57
C SER A 82 7.89 -4.66 12.15
N ILE A 83 7.99 -3.40 11.73
CA ILE A 83 9.20 -2.81 11.17
C ILE A 83 10.04 -2.18 12.26
N ASN A 84 11.34 -2.51 12.29
CA ASN A 84 12.29 -1.88 13.18
C ASN A 84 12.78 -0.51 12.65
N ASP A 85 13.37 0.31 13.53
CA ASP A 85 13.84 1.67 13.23
C ASP A 85 14.88 1.70 12.10
N LYS A 86 15.74 0.68 11.99
CA LYS A 86 16.74 0.59 10.92
C LYS A 86 16.07 0.43 9.55
N MET A 87 15.05 -0.41 9.47
CA MET A 87 14.30 -0.60 8.24
C MET A 87 13.46 0.63 7.91
N LEU A 88 12.83 1.25 8.91
CA LEU A 88 12.09 2.49 8.73
C LEU A 88 12.99 3.61 8.18
N THR A 89 14.20 3.76 8.72
CA THR A 89 15.20 4.72 8.22
C THR A 89 15.55 4.45 6.75
N LYS A 90 15.74 3.17 6.38
CA LYS A 90 16.04 2.76 4.99
C LYS A 90 14.87 3.10 4.04
N ILE A 91 13.62 2.89 4.49
CA ILE A 91 12.42 3.24 3.72
C ILE A 91 12.34 4.75 3.47
N ILE A 92 12.61 5.56 4.50
CA ILE A 92 12.61 7.03 4.39
C ILE A 92 13.69 7.49 3.39
N ASP A 93 14.91 6.96 3.50
CA ASP A 93 16.02 7.29 2.59
C ASP A 93 15.66 6.92 1.14
N TYR A 94 15.19 5.70 0.90
CA TYR A 94 14.84 5.24 -0.43
C TYR A 94 13.70 6.04 -1.04
N SER A 95 12.65 6.32 -0.25
CA SER A 95 11.51 7.12 -0.71
C SER A 95 11.92 8.53 -1.11
N THR A 96 12.78 9.16 -0.30
CA THR A 96 13.31 10.49 -0.59
C THR A 96 14.13 10.48 -1.88
N ARG A 97 15.08 9.56 -2.00
CA ARG A 97 15.95 9.45 -3.18
C ARG A 97 15.19 9.16 -4.46
N LEU A 98 14.21 8.24 -4.40
CA LEU A 98 13.37 7.89 -5.55
C LEU A 98 12.54 9.07 -6.03
N ALA A 99 11.84 9.77 -5.12
CA ALA A 99 11.04 10.93 -5.47
C ALA A 99 11.86 12.06 -6.11
N LEU A 100 13.05 12.33 -5.56
CA LEU A 100 13.98 13.34 -6.10
C LEU A 100 14.59 12.92 -7.43
N ALA A 101 15.03 11.66 -7.56
CA ALA A 101 15.63 11.14 -8.80
C ALA A 101 14.66 11.14 -9.99
N LEU A 102 13.38 10.93 -9.73
CA LEU A 102 12.31 11.03 -10.74
C LEU A 102 11.98 12.49 -11.10
N GLY A 103 12.51 13.47 -10.38
CA GLY A 103 12.20 14.89 -10.59
C GLY A 103 10.72 15.22 -10.33
N THR A 104 10.02 14.41 -9.54
CA THR A 104 8.58 14.58 -9.33
C THR A 104 8.29 15.82 -8.49
N LYS A 105 7.29 16.58 -8.91
CA LYS A 105 6.65 17.63 -8.12
C LYS A 105 5.19 17.25 -7.89
N GLY A 106 4.82 17.01 -6.63
CA GLY A 106 3.51 16.50 -6.25
C GLY A 106 3.60 15.14 -5.56
N LEU A 107 2.61 14.29 -5.78
CA LEU A 107 2.46 12.99 -5.13
C LEU A 107 3.25 11.89 -5.84
N VAL A 108 3.87 11.02 -5.03
CA VAL A 108 4.48 9.77 -5.48
C VAL A 108 4.05 8.65 -4.54
N ASN A 109 3.53 7.58 -5.09
CA ASN A 109 3.25 6.35 -4.36
C ASN A 109 4.38 5.35 -4.62
N ILE A 110 4.90 4.74 -3.58
CA ILE A 110 5.99 3.76 -3.65
C ILE A 110 5.56 2.52 -2.90
N GLN A 111 5.69 1.38 -3.55
CA GLN A 111 5.43 0.07 -2.95
C GLN A 111 6.74 -0.68 -2.74
N TYR A 112 6.89 -1.20 -1.55
CA TYR A 112 8.07 -1.92 -1.09
C TYR A 112 7.74 -3.34 -0.65
N LEU A 113 8.75 -4.19 -0.68
CA LEU A 113 8.73 -5.52 -0.11
C LEU A 113 9.95 -5.70 0.81
N ILE A 114 9.72 -6.16 2.03
CA ILE A 114 10.79 -6.65 2.91
C ILE A 114 10.86 -8.17 2.78
N TYR A 115 12.00 -8.66 2.31
CA TYR A 115 12.27 -10.09 2.18
C TYR A 115 13.68 -10.39 2.68
N ASN A 116 13.83 -11.38 3.55
CA ASN A 116 15.11 -11.74 4.19
C ASN A 116 15.84 -10.53 4.79
N ASN A 117 15.10 -9.64 5.46
CA ASN A 117 15.63 -8.42 6.08
C ASN A 117 16.26 -7.41 5.10
N GLU A 118 15.95 -7.54 3.81
CA GLU A 118 16.32 -6.59 2.76
C GLU A 118 15.08 -5.89 2.20
N LEU A 119 15.26 -4.61 1.82
CA LEU A 119 14.21 -3.78 1.24
C LEU A 119 14.30 -3.79 -0.28
N TYR A 120 13.20 -4.15 -0.92
CA TYR A 120 13.02 -4.14 -2.37
C TYR A 120 11.96 -3.14 -2.77
N VAL A 121 12.13 -2.51 -3.91
CA VAL A 121 11.13 -1.65 -4.53
C VAL A 121 10.30 -2.51 -5.49
N ILE A 122 8.99 -2.56 -5.30
CA ILE A 122 8.06 -3.24 -6.21
C ILE A 122 7.74 -2.30 -7.38
N GLU A 123 7.23 -1.10 -7.06
CA GLU A 123 6.90 -0.10 -8.07
C GLU A 123 6.92 1.32 -7.50
N VAL A 124 7.07 2.28 -8.40
CA VAL A 124 6.99 3.72 -8.10
C VAL A 124 6.00 4.37 -9.05
N ASN A 125 4.98 4.99 -8.49
CA ASN A 125 3.88 5.61 -9.22
C ASN A 125 3.88 7.13 -8.98
N PRO A 126 4.34 7.98 -9.91
CA PRO A 126 4.31 9.44 -9.75
C PRO A 126 2.89 10.00 -9.97
N ARG A 127 2.00 9.65 -9.09
CA ARG A 127 0.57 10.02 -9.07
C ARG A 127 0.00 9.86 -7.67
N ALA A 128 -1.21 10.36 -7.44
CA ALA A 128 -2.00 10.04 -6.25
C ALA A 128 -2.34 8.54 -6.22
N SER A 129 -2.32 7.96 -5.04
CA SER A 129 -2.77 6.60 -4.77
C SER A 129 -4.16 6.58 -4.12
N ARG A 130 -4.75 5.40 -3.96
CA ARG A 130 -5.99 5.22 -3.21
C ARG A 130 -5.82 5.42 -1.71
N THR A 131 -4.61 5.25 -1.19
CA THR A 131 -4.29 5.42 0.23
C THR A 131 -4.11 6.88 0.65
N VAL A 132 -4.00 7.82 -0.30
CA VAL A 132 -3.86 9.26 -0.01
C VAL A 132 -4.99 9.79 0.88
N PRO A 133 -6.29 9.53 0.63
CA PRO A 133 -7.35 9.98 1.54
C PRO A 133 -7.25 9.39 2.94
N TYR A 134 -6.88 8.11 3.02
CA TYR A 134 -6.68 7.40 4.28
C TYR A 134 -5.54 8.02 5.08
N ILE A 135 -4.33 8.09 4.52
CA ILE A 135 -3.15 8.59 5.23
C ILE A 135 -3.28 10.09 5.56
N SER A 136 -3.92 10.88 4.69
CA SER A 136 -4.23 12.28 4.99
C SER A 136 -5.10 12.43 6.23
N LYS A 137 -6.14 11.59 6.34
CA LYS A 137 -7.08 11.63 7.46
C LYS A 137 -6.42 11.19 8.77
N VAL A 138 -5.62 10.13 8.76
CA VAL A 138 -4.99 9.60 9.97
C VAL A 138 -3.81 10.43 10.45
N THR A 139 -3.08 11.10 9.56
CA THR A 139 -1.93 11.92 9.95
C THR A 139 -2.27 13.39 10.17
N GLY A 140 -3.42 13.83 9.64
CA GLY A 140 -3.79 15.25 9.60
C GLY A 140 -2.99 16.07 8.58
N VAL A 141 -2.24 15.39 7.68
CA VAL A 141 -1.51 16.05 6.59
C VAL A 141 -2.42 16.16 5.37
N PRO A 142 -2.83 17.36 4.93
CA PRO A 142 -3.73 17.54 3.79
C PRO A 142 -2.97 17.32 2.47
N MET A 143 -2.68 16.07 2.14
CA MET A 143 -1.74 15.70 1.08
C MET A 143 -2.12 16.27 -0.30
N VAL A 144 -3.39 16.24 -0.65
CA VAL A 144 -3.86 16.75 -1.95
C VAL A 144 -3.68 18.27 -2.04
N ASP A 145 -4.00 19.01 -0.96
CA ASP A 145 -3.81 20.45 -0.90
C ASP A 145 -2.32 20.82 -1.01
N LEU A 146 -1.47 20.14 -0.23
CA LEU A 146 -0.02 20.38 -0.27
C LEU A 146 0.57 20.04 -1.65
N ALA A 147 0.20 18.91 -2.22
CA ALA A 147 0.67 18.52 -3.54
C ALA A 147 0.24 19.53 -4.62
N SER A 148 -1.01 20.01 -4.57
CA SER A 148 -1.50 21.03 -5.51
C SER A 148 -0.71 22.33 -5.39
N LYS A 149 -0.42 22.78 -4.18
CA LYS A 149 0.42 23.96 -3.94
C LYS A 149 1.85 23.78 -4.46
N VAL A 150 2.44 22.61 -4.22
CA VAL A 150 3.78 22.27 -4.72
C VAL A 150 3.81 22.23 -6.24
N MET A 151 2.80 21.64 -6.89
CA MET A 151 2.69 21.58 -8.36
C MET A 151 2.56 22.99 -8.97
N THR A 152 2.00 23.95 -8.23
CA THR A 152 1.90 25.37 -8.64
C THR A 152 3.09 26.22 -8.21
N GLY A 153 4.13 25.63 -7.62
CA GLY A 153 5.42 26.28 -7.37
C GLY A 153 5.77 26.55 -5.90
N ALA A 154 4.87 26.27 -4.94
CA ALA A 154 5.18 26.40 -3.53
C ALA A 154 6.26 25.40 -3.09
N LYS A 155 7.03 25.75 -2.06
CA LYS A 155 8.04 24.89 -1.47
C LYS A 155 7.53 24.25 -0.19
N LEU A 156 7.85 22.97 0.04
CA LEU A 156 7.46 22.25 1.25
C LEU A 156 7.92 22.97 2.53
N ALA A 157 9.10 23.57 2.50
CA ALA A 157 9.62 24.38 3.61
C ALA A 157 8.71 25.52 4.03
N GLU A 158 7.88 26.05 3.12
CA GLU A 158 6.97 27.19 3.35
C GLU A 158 5.59 26.73 3.84
N LEU A 159 5.26 25.44 3.73
CA LEU A 159 3.92 24.92 3.99
C LEU A 159 3.69 24.44 5.43
N GLY A 160 4.74 24.47 6.29
CA GLY A 160 4.61 24.23 7.73
C GLY A 160 4.51 22.76 8.16
N TYR A 161 4.69 21.81 7.26
CA TYR A 161 4.65 20.37 7.58
C TYR A 161 6.03 19.71 7.66
N GLY A 162 7.10 20.46 7.33
CA GLY A 162 8.47 19.98 7.36
C GLY A 162 8.81 19.04 6.20
N LYS A 163 9.84 18.20 6.40
CA LYS A 163 10.34 17.21 5.47
C LYS A 163 10.70 15.91 6.18
N GLY A 164 10.93 14.84 5.43
CA GLY A 164 11.15 13.50 5.97
C GLY A 164 9.87 12.91 6.53
N LEU A 165 9.99 11.98 7.47
CA LEU A 165 8.86 11.34 8.12
C LEU A 165 8.13 12.33 9.05
N TYR A 166 6.83 12.47 8.84
CA TYR A 166 5.97 13.29 9.71
C TYR A 166 5.77 12.60 11.06
N LYS A 167 5.34 13.38 12.05
CA LYS A 167 5.09 12.86 13.42
C LYS A 167 4.07 11.73 13.41
N ILE A 168 4.40 10.65 14.10
CA ILE A 168 3.51 9.51 14.26
C ILE A 168 2.49 9.82 15.37
N PRO A 169 1.18 9.64 15.12
CA PRO A 169 0.15 9.83 16.15
C PRO A 169 0.19 8.71 17.20
N PRO A 170 -0.32 8.95 18.43
CA PRO A 170 -0.33 7.97 19.50
C PRO A 170 -1.51 6.98 19.41
N TYR A 171 -1.83 6.50 18.20
CA TYR A 171 -2.89 5.52 17.92
C TYR A 171 -2.56 4.72 16.68
N TYR A 172 -3.24 3.61 16.51
CA TYR A 172 -3.22 2.81 15.30
C TYR A 172 -4.43 3.11 14.43
N ALA A 173 -4.21 3.07 13.15
CA ALA A 173 -5.26 3.16 12.14
C ALA A 173 -5.12 2.02 11.14
N VAL A 174 -6.24 1.49 10.68
CA VAL A 174 -6.26 0.43 9.68
C VAL A 174 -7.20 0.81 8.55
N LYS A 175 -6.75 0.60 7.33
CA LYS A 175 -7.60 0.58 6.14
C LYS A 175 -8.06 -0.85 5.93
N ILE A 176 -9.37 -1.08 5.90
CA ILE A 176 -9.96 -2.39 5.59
C ILE A 176 -10.63 -2.30 4.22
N PRO A 177 -10.26 -3.16 3.26
CA PRO A 177 -10.95 -3.21 1.97
C PRO A 177 -12.37 -3.73 2.12
N VAL A 178 -13.26 -3.23 1.28
CA VAL A 178 -14.65 -3.71 1.19
C VAL A 178 -14.84 -4.37 -0.17
N PHE A 179 -15.43 -5.56 -0.15
CA PHE A 179 -15.72 -6.36 -1.34
C PHE A 179 -17.21 -6.48 -1.56
N SER A 180 -17.62 -6.49 -2.82
CA SER A 180 -19.04 -6.64 -3.21
C SER A 180 -19.32 -8.02 -3.83
N PHE A 181 -18.67 -9.07 -3.34
CA PHE A 181 -18.81 -10.44 -3.88
C PHE A 181 -20.25 -10.95 -3.83
N GLU A 182 -21.03 -10.54 -2.82
CA GLU A 182 -22.46 -10.89 -2.73
C GLU A 182 -23.29 -10.38 -3.92
N LYS A 183 -22.81 -9.31 -4.60
CA LYS A 183 -23.47 -8.71 -5.76
C LYS A 183 -22.86 -9.19 -7.10
N LEU A 184 -21.70 -9.82 -7.05
CA LEU A 184 -20.89 -10.24 -8.21
C LEU A 184 -20.70 -11.76 -8.14
N THR A 185 -21.74 -12.52 -8.47
CA THR A 185 -21.79 -13.99 -8.30
C THR A 185 -20.81 -14.77 -9.16
N ASP A 186 -20.31 -14.18 -10.24
CA ASP A 186 -19.42 -14.84 -11.21
C ASP A 186 -17.93 -14.45 -11.05
N VAL A 187 -17.58 -13.78 -9.94
CA VAL A 187 -16.20 -13.34 -9.69
C VAL A 187 -15.51 -14.32 -8.73
N ASP A 188 -14.34 -14.79 -9.12
CA ASP A 188 -13.44 -15.51 -8.22
C ASP A 188 -13.07 -14.62 -7.02
N SER A 189 -13.39 -15.07 -5.81
CA SER A 189 -13.15 -14.34 -4.56
C SER A 189 -11.73 -14.48 -4.02
N ALA A 190 -10.88 -15.33 -4.63
CA ALA A 190 -9.49 -15.49 -4.20
C ALA A 190 -8.69 -14.20 -4.48
N LEU A 191 -8.03 -13.67 -3.44
CA LEU A 191 -7.21 -12.47 -3.57
C LEU A 191 -5.88 -12.78 -4.28
N GLY A 192 -5.47 -11.86 -5.14
CA GLY A 192 -4.27 -11.97 -5.94
C GLY A 192 -3.79 -10.61 -6.47
N PRO A 193 -2.99 -10.59 -7.55
CA PRO A 193 -2.47 -9.35 -8.12
C PRO A 193 -3.55 -8.41 -8.66
N GLY A 194 -4.67 -8.95 -9.13
CA GLY A 194 -5.80 -8.16 -9.65
C GLY A 194 -6.67 -7.60 -8.53
N MET A 195 -6.95 -6.29 -8.58
CA MET A 195 -7.78 -5.62 -7.59
C MET A 195 -9.26 -6.01 -7.70
N LYS A 196 -9.88 -6.38 -6.56
CA LYS A 196 -11.28 -6.83 -6.45
C LYS A 196 -12.11 -5.99 -5.48
N SER A 197 -11.47 -5.19 -4.62
CA SER A 197 -12.18 -4.32 -3.68
C SER A 197 -12.94 -3.21 -4.38
N THR A 198 -14.10 -2.86 -3.83
CA THR A 198 -15.01 -1.82 -4.35
C THR A 198 -15.07 -0.60 -3.45
N GLY A 199 -14.48 -0.66 -2.26
CA GLY A 199 -14.42 0.41 -1.28
C GLY A 199 -13.44 0.10 -0.16
N GLU A 200 -13.39 1.00 0.81
CA GLU A 200 -12.55 0.85 1.99
C GLU A 200 -13.17 1.54 3.19
N VAL A 201 -12.86 1.05 4.38
CA VAL A 201 -13.25 1.68 5.65
C VAL A 201 -12.03 1.89 6.53
N LEU A 202 -12.15 2.84 7.45
CA LEU A 202 -11.11 3.22 8.41
C LEU A 202 -11.48 2.71 9.80
N GLY A 203 -10.59 1.95 10.43
CA GLY A 203 -10.62 1.66 11.86
C GLY A 203 -9.53 2.42 12.60
N VAL A 204 -9.85 3.01 13.76
CA VAL A 204 -8.88 3.73 14.61
C VAL A 204 -9.01 3.24 16.04
N GLY A 205 -7.88 2.91 16.68
CA GLY A 205 -7.82 2.39 18.04
C GLY A 205 -6.55 2.79 18.78
N LYS A 206 -6.58 2.64 20.10
CA LYS A 206 -5.40 2.88 20.95
C LYS A 206 -4.28 1.86 20.73
N ASN A 207 -4.65 0.70 20.22
CA ASN A 207 -3.76 -0.38 19.81
C ASN A 207 -4.25 -0.99 18.50
N LEU A 208 -3.44 -1.86 17.89
CA LEU A 208 -3.74 -2.50 16.62
C LEU A 208 -5.02 -3.35 16.68
N GLN A 209 -5.21 -4.10 17.79
CA GLN A 209 -6.36 -4.98 17.95
C GLN A 209 -7.68 -4.20 17.96
N GLU A 210 -7.73 -3.07 18.67
CA GLU A 210 -8.90 -2.20 18.69
C GLU A 210 -9.18 -1.57 17.31
N ALA A 211 -8.12 -1.13 16.61
CA ALA A 211 -8.25 -0.56 15.28
C ALA A 211 -8.78 -1.61 14.28
N LEU A 212 -8.23 -2.83 14.30
CA LEU A 212 -8.69 -3.95 13.48
C LEU A 212 -10.15 -4.32 13.79
N PHE A 213 -10.50 -4.47 15.07
CA PHE A 213 -11.87 -4.79 15.45
C PHE A 213 -12.87 -3.77 14.91
N LYS A 214 -12.60 -2.47 15.10
CA LYS A 214 -13.46 -1.39 14.60
C LYS A 214 -13.53 -1.39 13.08
N GLY A 215 -12.39 -1.54 12.40
CA GLY A 215 -12.31 -1.55 10.95
C GLY A 215 -13.08 -2.73 10.35
N LEU A 216 -12.83 -3.94 10.82
CA LEU A 216 -13.51 -5.15 10.36
C LEU A 216 -15.03 -5.09 10.60
N THR A 217 -15.45 -4.66 11.79
CA THR A 217 -16.89 -4.47 12.09
C THR A 217 -17.53 -3.45 11.15
N SER A 218 -16.84 -2.34 10.89
CA SER A 218 -17.32 -1.30 9.94
C SER A 218 -17.36 -1.79 8.50
N ALA A 219 -16.51 -2.75 8.13
CA ALA A 219 -16.53 -3.40 6.82
C ALA A 219 -17.61 -4.49 6.69
N GLY A 220 -18.39 -4.73 7.77
CA GLY A 220 -19.50 -5.69 7.78
C GLY A 220 -19.15 -7.09 8.28
N PHE A 221 -17.92 -7.32 8.74
CA PHE A 221 -17.54 -8.60 9.33
C PHE A 221 -18.22 -8.78 10.71
N LYS A 222 -18.86 -9.93 10.88
CA LYS A 222 -19.47 -10.32 12.18
C LYS A 222 -18.40 -10.97 13.05
N ILE A 223 -17.85 -10.22 13.98
CA ILE A 223 -16.86 -10.72 14.93
C ILE A 223 -17.57 -11.03 16.24
N HIS A 224 -17.58 -12.31 16.65
CA HIS A 224 -18.12 -12.77 17.92
C HIS A 224 -16.99 -13.09 18.87
N ALA A 225 -17.05 -12.55 20.09
CA ALA A 225 -16.16 -13.01 21.15
C ALA A 225 -16.54 -14.46 21.51
N SER A 226 -15.61 -15.41 21.37
CA SER A 226 -15.83 -16.76 21.89
C SER A 226 -15.68 -16.72 23.43
N ALA A 227 -16.54 -17.42 24.12
CA ALA A 227 -16.51 -17.51 25.60
C ALA A 227 -15.18 -18.09 26.15
N ASN A 228 -14.36 -18.72 25.30
CA ASN A 228 -13.07 -19.30 25.67
C ASN A 228 -11.90 -18.30 25.60
N ALA A 229 -12.06 -17.12 25.00
CA ALA A 229 -11.00 -16.11 24.96
C ALA A 229 -10.90 -15.28 26.25
N ALA A 230 -11.83 -15.44 27.20
CA ALA A 230 -11.85 -14.74 28.48
C ALA A 230 -11.10 -15.49 29.61
N ALA A 231 -10.56 -16.66 29.33
CA ALA A 231 -9.88 -17.48 30.35
C ALA A 231 -8.34 -17.38 30.35
N ASP A 232 -7.76 -16.71 29.31
CA ASP A 232 -6.31 -16.61 29.10
C ASP A 232 -5.79 -15.13 29.08
N LEU A 233 -6.52 -14.23 29.77
CA LEU A 233 -6.08 -12.84 29.97
C LEU A 233 -5.85 -12.57 31.46
#